data_8bf8432ea2e772e24546f549c0dc2787
#
_entry.id   8bf8432ea2e772e24546f549c0dc2787
#
_cell.length_a   1.000
_cell.length_b   1.000
_cell.length_c   1.000
_cell.angle_alpha   90.00
_cell.angle_beta   90.00
_cell.angle_gamma   90.00
#
_symmetry.space_group_name_H-M   'P 1'
#
loop_
_entity.id
_entity.type
_entity.pdbx_description
1 polymer ?
#
loop_
_entity_poly.entity_id
_entity_poly.type
_entity_poly.pdbx_seq_one_letter_code
_entity_poly.pdbx_strand_id
1 'polypeptide(L)'
;MRRGVRVAHTCGAGKEPVPPFRNQQTGTRCKMSTQSTQSKPVQNVSSGGAFYAGRGVTKTPTISHAKGIFFWDTDGKRYLDGSSGAVAANIGHGNERVREAMIEQAKRFSYVVRTAFTSEATETLCRMISELAGSGFDQTFLVSGGSEAIEATLKLARQYAVVTGQPKRSKIFARIPGYHGSTLGAAAVTGDPDRDQIFGPIMRIMPKIPAPLSYRIPEGYDVHSYADHCANELERQILVEGEDTVLAFIMEPVGGIATGALVAPNSYYSKVRKICDRYGVLLIFDEVMCGAGRTGTFLAAHHWPHALPDLVACAKGLSAGYTPLGAMIAPNRIVDKVVESGGFLHGHTYSGNPLSSAIGVAVLSELVNQDLMENAQRRGVILRQRLNALKDRSTTIGDVRGMGLLNAVEIVEDKATKAIFPASRQASYRASEIARDLGLHIYSRRAASGKFGEWFMAAPPLIITEPEIDLFMELLTETFRIFESENR
;
A
#
# COMPACT_ATOMS: atom_id res chain seq x y z
N MET A 1 -69.56 13.31 7.28
CA MET A 1 -70.09 13.72 5.97
C MET A 1 -69.01 13.49 4.91
N ARG A 2 -69.29 12.58 4.01
CA ARG A 2 -68.41 12.20 2.88
C ARG A 2 -68.52 13.26 1.76
N ARG A 3 -67.44 13.64 1.15
CA ARG A 3 -67.42 14.05 -0.27
C ARG A 3 -66.15 13.57 -0.93
N GLY A 4 -66.27 12.60 -1.82
CA GLY A 4 -65.28 12.16 -2.76
C GLY A 4 -65.24 13.09 -3.97
N VAL A 5 -64.05 13.26 -4.53
CA VAL A 5 -63.85 13.85 -5.86
C VAL A 5 -63.21 12.78 -6.73
N ARG A 6 -63.97 12.36 -7.75
CA ARG A 6 -63.48 11.57 -8.91
C ARG A 6 -62.79 12.54 -9.87
N VAL A 7 -61.64 12.20 -10.35
CA VAL A 7 -61.05 12.81 -11.55
C VAL A 7 -60.90 11.71 -12.62
N ALA A 8 -61.43 12.02 -13.77
CA ALA A 8 -61.60 11.14 -14.93
C ALA A 8 -60.25 10.95 -15.67
N HIS A 9 -60.09 9.72 -16.18
CA HIS A 9 -59.07 9.39 -17.18
C HIS A 9 -59.50 9.92 -18.56
N THR A 10 -58.63 10.63 -19.26
CA THR A 10 -58.67 10.78 -20.71
C THR A 10 -57.43 10.12 -21.32
N CYS A 11 -57.69 9.14 -22.16
CA CYS A 11 -56.74 8.46 -23.04
C CYS A 11 -56.46 9.32 -24.25
N GLY A 12 -55.23 9.39 -24.73
CA GLY A 12 -54.90 10.07 -26.00
C GLY A 12 -53.47 9.83 -26.43
N ALA A 13 -53.27 8.78 -27.19
CA ALA A 13 -52.58 8.63 -28.47
C ALA A 13 -51.10 9.00 -28.64
N GLY A 14 -50.36 8.07 -29.22
CA GLY A 14 -49.25 8.33 -30.14
C GLY A 14 -47.86 8.03 -29.64
N LYS A 15 -47.44 6.75 -29.65
CA LYS A 15 -46.01 6.40 -29.62
C LYS A 15 -45.58 6.04 -31.04
N GLU A 16 -44.75 6.87 -31.65
CA GLU A 16 -43.96 6.47 -32.81
C GLU A 16 -42.79 5.55 -32.38
N PRO A 17 -42.49 4.53 -33.19
CA PRO A 17 -41.38 3.61 -32.85
C PRO A 17 -40.04 4.21 -33.21
N VAL A 18 -39.09 4.15 -32.25
CA VAL A 18 -37.68 4.50 -32.43
C VAL A 18 -37.02 3.45 -33.34
N PRO A 19 -36.31 3.85 -34.42
CA PRO A 19 -35.64 2.91 -35.31
C PRO A 19 -34.43 2.24 -34.65
N PRO A 20 -34.08 0.99 -35.04
CA PRO A 20 -32.97 0.27 -34.46
C PRO A 20 -31.62 0.84 -34.89
N PHE A 21 -30.70 0.97 -33.95
CA PHE A 21 -29.30 1.35 -34.16
C PHE A 21 -28.60 0.35 -35.12
N ARG A 22 -28.22 0.79 -36.31
CA ARG A 22 -27.34 0.05 -37.21
C ARG A 22 -25.90 0.16 -36.70
N ASN A 23 -25.31 -0.94 -36.26
CA ASN A 23 -23.88 -1.13 -36.09
C ASN A 23 -23.21 -1.04 -37.47
N GLN A 24 -22.45 0.02 -37.72
CA GLN A 24 -21.45 0.02 -38.77
C GLN A 24 -20.15 -0.58 -38.19
N GLN A 25 -19.94 -1.85 -38.49
CA GLN A 25 -18.65 -2.51 -38.32
C GLN A 25 -17.71 -2.04 -39.45
N THR A 26 -16.79 -1.12 -39.14
CA THR A 26 -15.60 -0.95 -39.95
C THR A 26 -14.52 -1.91 -39.41
N GLY A 27 -14.37 -3.01 -40.13
CA GLY A 27 -13.40 -4.05 -39.82
C GLY A 27 -11.98 -3.61 -40.11
N THR A 28 -11.21 -3.38 -39.06
CA THR A 28 -9.75 -3.45 -39.13
C THR A 28 -9.32 -4.67 -38.29
N ARG A 29 -9.14 -5.81 -38.96
CA ARG A 29 -8.57 -7.02 -38.36
C ARG A 29 -7.11 -6.76 -38.00
N CYS A 30 -6.86 -6.42 -36.74
CA CYS A 30 -5.52 -6.52 -36.16
C CYS A 30 -5.22 -8.01 -35.96
N LYS A 31 -4.29 -8.57 -36.76
CA LYS A 31 -3.81 -9.93 -36.57
C LYS A 31 -2.98 -9.98 -35.27
N MET A 32 -3.58 -10.42 -34.18
CA MET A 32 -2.84 -10.87 -33.02
C MET A 32 -2.07 -12.14 -33.40
N SER A 33 -0.75 -12.08 -33.44
CA SER A 33 0.10 -13.27 -33.50
C SER A 33 0.02 -13.98 -32.14
N THR A 34 -0.77 -15.02 -32.06
CA THR A 34 -0.76 -15.97 -30.96
C THR A 34 0.51 -16.82 -31.06
N GLN A 35 1.62 -16.34 -30.49
CA GLN A 35 2.66 -17.26 -30.07
C GLN A 35 2.21 -17.96 -28.79
N SER A 36 1.71 -19.17 -28.94
CA SER A 36 1.38 -20.08 -27.84
C SER A 36 2.70 -20.56 -27.21
N THR A 37 3.15 -19.87 -26.18
CA THR A 37 4.04 -20.51 -25.21
C THR A 37 3.20 -21.53 -24.45
N GLN A 38 3.42 -22.80 -24.71
CA GLN A 38 2.82 -23.89 -23.93
C GLN A 38 3.29 -23.77 -22.48
N SER A 39 2.50 -23.10 -21.65
CA SER A 39 2.62 -23.22 -20.21
C SER A 39 2.23 -24.65 -19.81
N LYS A 40 3.08 -25.31 -19.03
CA LYS A 40 2.72 -26.60 -18.40
C LYS A 40 1.37 -26.46 -17.72
N PRO A 41 0.46 -27.45 -17.83
CA PRO A 41 -0.85 -27.38 -17.25
C PRO A 41 -0.73 -27.16 -15.73
N VAL A 42 -1.40 -26.13 -15.22
CA VAL A 42 -1.58 -25.90 -13.78
C VAL A 42 -2.27 -27.15 -13.23
N GLN A 43 -1.62 -27.87 -12.33
CA GLN A 43 -2.21 -29.03 -11.68
C GLN A 43 -3.47 -28.60 -10.95
N ASN A 44 -4.52 -29.41 -11.08
CA ASN A 44 -5.87 -29.23 -10.55
C ASN A 44 -5.87 -28.61 -9.13
N VAL A 45 -6.43 -27.41 -9.02
CA VAL A 45 -6.89 -26.89 -7.73
C VAL A 45 -7.96 -27.88 -7.25
N SER A 46 -7.76 -28.52 -6.08
CA SER A 46 -8.76 -29.39 -5.48
C SER A 46 -10.08 -28.65 -5.36
N SER A 47 -11.17 -29.24 -5.86
CA SER A 47 -12.49 -28.65 -5.77
C SER A 47 -12.83 -28.35 -4.29
N GLY A 48 -13.10 -27.08 -3.94
CA GLY A 48 -13.50 -26.65 -2.60
C GLY A 48 -12.40 -26.02 -1.74
N GLY A 49 -11.21 -25.75 -2.28
CA GLY A 49 -10.16 -25.00 -1.59
C GLY A 49 -10.32 -23.47 -1.68
N ALA A 50 -9.58 -22.73 -0.85
CA ALA A 50 -9.51 -21.27 -0.95
C ALA A 50 -8.96 -20.87 -2.32
N PHE A 51 -9.66 -19.93 -3.01
CA PHE A 51 -9.15 -19.34 -4.24
C PHE A 51 -7.95 -18.46 -3.90
N TYR A 52 -6.77 -18.87 -4.34
CA TYR A 52 -5.53 -18.14 -4.11
C TYR A 52 -5.11 -17.38 -5.37
N ALA A 53 -4.86 -16.08 -5.21
CA ALA A 53 -4.46 -15.18 -6.31
C ALA A 53 -2.96 -15.29 -6.67
N GLY A 54 -2.24 -16.31 -6.20
CA GLY A 54 -0.80 -16.49 -6.45
C GLY A 54 -0.49 -16.91 -7.87
N ARG A 55 0.56 -16.35 -8.46
CA ARG A 55 1.04 -16.73 -9.79
C ARG A 55 1.85 -18.03 -9.70
N GLY A 56 1.30 -19.13 -10.22
CA GLY A 56 2.06 -20.32 -10.58
C GLY A 56 2.81 -21.07 -9.46
N VAL A 57 2.51 -20.82 -8.19
CA VAL A 57 3.11 -21.57 -7.08
C VAL A 57 2.47 -22.93 -7.02
N THR A 58 3.20 -23.97 -7.38
CA THR A 58 2.70 -25.35 -7.47
C THR A 58 2.50 -26.00 -6.11
N LYS A 59 3.19 -25.55 -5.06
CA LYS A 59 3.02 -26.01 -3.68
C LYS A 59 3.47 -24.93 -2.69
N THR A 60 2.53 -24.44 -1.88
CA THR A 60 2.80 -23.49 -0.79
C THR A 60 2.92 -24.26 0.52
N PRO A 61 3.97 -24.07 1.33
CA PRO A 61 4.04 -24.67 2.67
C PRO A 61 2.85 -24.22 3.53
N THR A 62 2.31 -25.17 4.32
CA THR A 62 1.27 -24.87 5.30
C THR A 62 1.91 -24.53 6.63
N ILE A 63 1.68 -23.33 7.15
CA ILE A 63 2.26 -22.88 8.42
C ILE A 63 1.46 -23.46 9.60
N SER A 64 2.15 -24.07 10.56
CA SER A 64 1.59 -24.63 11.77
C SER A 64 1.57 -23.65 12.93
N HIS A 65 2.65 -22.91 13.14
CA HIS A 65 2.80 -21.92 14.22
C HIS A 65 3.88 -20.89 13.90
N ALA A 66 3.91 -19.80 14.68
CA ALA A 66 4.90 -18.74 14.53
C ALA A 66 5.24 -18.12 15.90
N LYS A 67 6.51 -17.65 16.07
CA LYS A 67 6.99 -16.96 17.27
C LYS A 67 8.16 -16.04 16.94
N GLY A 68 8.15 -14.82 17.48
CA GLY A 68 9.18 -13.82 17.22
C GLY A 68 9.24 -13.47 15.74
N ILE A 69 10.41 -13.64 15.11
CA ILE A 69 10.57 -13.41 13.67
C ILE A 69 10.54 -14.71 12.85
N PHE A 70 10.13 -15.83 13.46
CA PHE A 70 10.13 -17.14 12.82
C PHE A 70 8.73 -17.72 12.71
N PHE A 71 8.53 -18.53 11.67
CA PHE A 71 7.37 -19.43 11.55
C PHE A 71 7.81 -20.82 11.08
N TRP A 72 6.98 -21.82 11.38
CA TRP A 72 7.23 -23.23 11.07
C TRP A 72 6.07 -23.80 10.27
N ASP A 73 6.39 -24.59 9.27
CA ASP A 73 5.39 -25.32 8.52
C ASP A 73 4.99 -26.65 9.21
N THR A 74 4.04 -27.37 8.61
CA THR A 74 3.55 -28.66 9.11
C THR A 74 4.58 -29.77 9.05
N ASP A 75 5.64 -29.60 8.26
CA ASP A 75 6.75 -30.55 8.14
C ASP A 75 7.87 -30.22 9.15
N GLY A 76 7.68 -29.18 9.99
CA GLY A 76 8.62 -28.75 11.01
C GLY A 76 9.76 -27.85 10.50
N LYS A 77 9.76 -27.48 9.24
CA LYS A 77 10.76 -26.58 8.69
C LYS A 77 10.54 -25.16 9.20
N ARG A 78 11.63 -24.53 9.68
CA ARG A 78 11.64 -23.16 10.17
C ARG A 78 11.98 -22.17 9.06
N TYR A 79 11.30 -21.01 9.10
CA TYR A 79 11.53 -19.89 8.20
C TYR A 79 11.74 -18.61 9.01
N LEU A 80 12.75 -17.81 8.65
CA LEU A 80 12.91 -16.43 9.09
C LEU A 80 12.01 -15.54 8.24
N ASP A 81 11.18 -14.71 8.88
CA ASP A 81 10.32 -13.74 8.20
C ASP A 81 11.12 -12.47 7.85
N GLY A 82 11.80 -12.50 6.72
CA GLY A 82 12.64 -11.40 6.24
C GLY A 82 11.87 -10.21 5.65
N SER A 83 10.54 -10.30 5.60
CA SER A 83 9.70 -9.24 5.03
C SER A 83 8.44 -8.95 5.86
N SER A 84 8.35 -9.40 7.11
CA SER A 84 7.16 -9.25 7.95
C SER A 84 5.88 -9.70 7.20
N GLY A 85 5.95 -10.86 6.54
CA GLY A 85 4.95 -11.28 5.56
C GLY A 85 4.92 -10.33 4.36
N ALA A 86 3.82 -9.61 4.20
CA ALA A 86 3.66 -8.54 3.21
C ALA A 86 3.91 -7.15 3.84
N VAL A 87 4.96 -7.03 4.67
CA VAL A 87 5.34 -5.84 5.45
C VAL A 87 4.22 -5.43 6.43
N ALA A 88 3.66 -6.41 7.13
CA ALA A 88 2.57 -6.22 8.09
C ALA A 88 2.96 -6.60 9.52
N ALA A 89 3.71 -7.68 9.74
CA ALA A 89 4.02 -8.24 11.07
C ALA A 89 5.10 -7.42 11.82
N ASN A 90 4.83 -6.13 12.07
CA ASN A 90 5.81 -5.20 12.63
C ASN A 90 6.39 -5.65 13.98
N ILE A 91 5.56 -6.17 14.89
CA ILE A 91 6.01 -6.66 16.21
C ILE A 91 6.31 -8.17 16.23
N GLY A 92 6.42 -8.80 15.04
CA GLY A 92 6.61 -10.24 14.90
C GLY A 92 5.36 -11.05 15.25
N HIS A 93 5.58 -12.33 15.48
CA HIS A 93 4.54 -13.34 15.65
C HIS A 93 4.41 -13.81 17.09
N GLY A 94 3.20 -14.23 17.49
CA GLY A 94 2.94 -14.90 18.77
C GLY A 94 3.19 -14.02 20.00
N ASN A 95 2.99 -12.69 19.91
CA ASN A 95 3.12 -11.77 21.04
C ASN A 95 2.05 -12.07 22.10
N GLU A 96 2.49 -12.32 23.32
CA GLU A 96 1.64 -12.75 24.44
C GLU A 96 0.62 -11.67 24.84
N ARG A 97 1.08 -10.42 24.98
CA ARG A 97 0.21 -9.30 25.42
C ARG A 97 -0.90 -9.03 24.41
N VAL A 98 -0.60 -9.16 23.12
CA VAL A 98 -1.62 -9.02 22.07
C VAL A 98 -2.64 -10.16 22.16
N ARG A 99 -2.17 -11.40 22.40
CA ARG A 99 -3.06 -12.56 22.60
C ARG A 99 -3.95 -12.39 23.81
N GLU A 100 -3.40 -11.94 24.94
CA GLU A 100 -4.16 -11.65 26.15
C GLU A 100 -5.22 -10.57 25.92
N ALA A 101 -4.88 -9.44 25.30
CA ALA A 101 -5.83 -8.38 24.96
C ALA A 101 -6.96 -8.88 24.05
N MET A 102 -6.65 -9.74 23.08
CA MET A 102 -7.65 -10.40 22.23
C MET A 102 -8.63 -11.26 23.05
N ILE A 103 -8.12 -12.09 23.95
CA ILE A 103 -8.91 -12.98 24.80
C ILE A 103 -9.80 -12.14 25.74
N GLU A 104 -9.25 -11.13 26.41
CA GLU A 104 -10.01 -10.31 27.34
C GLU A 104 -11.12 -9.50 26.65
N GLN A 105 -10.85 -8.93 25.49
CA GLN A 105 -11.91 -8.24 24.73
C GLN A 105 -12.98 -9.22 24.23
N ALA A 106 -12.59 -10.42 23.76
CA ALA A 106 -13.55 -11.43 23.30
C ALA A 106 -14.48 -11.94 24.41
N LYS A 107 -14.03 -11.98 25.66
CA LYS A 107 -14.87 -12.31 26.83
C LYS A 107 -15.93 -11.23 27.12
N ARG A 108 -15.63 -9.97 26.80
CA ARG A 108 -16.55 -8.84 27.05
C ARG A 108 -17.62 -8.75 25.95
N PHE A 109 -17.21 -8.49 24.74
CA PHE A 109 -18.03 -8.44 23.52
C PHE A 109 -17.15 -8.26 22.28
N SER A 110 -17.64 -8.72 21.13
CA SER A 110 -16.89 -8.69 19.86
C SER A 110 -17.34 -7.56 18.92
N TYR A 111 -18.60 -7.08 19.04
CA TYR A 111 -19.17 -6.10 18.14
C TYR A 111 -20.21 -5.21 18.82
N VAL A 112 -20.23 -3.93 18.45
CA VAL A 112 -21.30 -2.97 18.73
C VAL A 112 -21.53 -2.12 17.49
N VAL A 113 -22.78 -1.68 17.26
CA VAL A 113 -23.10 -0.80 16.14
C VAL A 113 -22.63 0.62 16.45
N ARG A 114 -21.66 1.10 15.67
CA ARG A 114 -20.98 2.39 15.93
C ARG A 114 -21.86 3.63 15.84
N THR A 115 -22.96 3.58 15.10
CA THR A 115 -23.90 4.70 14.99
C THR A 115 -24.72 4.94 16.26
N ALA A 116 -24.74 3.98 17.18
CA ALA A 116 -25.48 4.06 18.43
C ALA A 116 -24.61 3.89 19.67
N PHE A 117 -23.47 3.24 19.55
CA PHE A 117 -22.58 2.90 20.66
C PHE A 117 -21.10 3.05 20.29
N THR A 118 -20.26 3.29 21.27
CA THR A 118 -18.80 3.23 21.14
C THR A 118 -18.22 2.16 22.08
N SER A 119 -16.92 1.94 22.02
CA SER A 119 -16.21 1.08 22.96
C SER A 119 -14.95 1.77 23.48
N GLU A 120 -14.59 1.48 24.71
CA GLU A 120 -13.37 1.98 25.34
C GLU A 120 -12.12 1.66 24.49
N ALA A 121 -12.06 0.45 23.94
CA ALA A 121 -10.96 0.02 23.08
C ALA A 121 -10.86 0.89 21.80
N THR A 122 -12.01 1.22 21.19
CA THR A 122 -12.06 2.07 19.99
C THR A 122 -11.58 3.49 20.27
N GLU A 123 -12.09 4.10 21.34
CA GLU A 123 -11.70 5.47 21.73
C GLU A 123 -10.22 5.52 22.13
N THR A 124 -9.74 4.52 22.87
CA THR A 124 -8.33 4.43 23.27
C THR A 124 -7.43 4.30 22.07
N LEU A 125 -7.78 3.44 21.10
CA LEU A 125 -6.97 3.27 19.89
C LEU A 125 -6.93 4.57 19.07
N CYS A 126 -8.08 5.23 18.86
CA CYS A 126 -8.12 6.50 18.14
C CYS A 126 -7.24 7.57 18.80
N ARG A 127 -7.34 7.71 20.12
CA ARG A 127 -6.51 8.64 20.90
C ARG A 127 -5.02 8.31 20.76
N MET A 128 -4.61 7.04 20.94
CA MET A 128 -3.21 6.64 20.79
C MET A 128 -2.66 6.92 19.40
N ILE A 129 -3.45 6.66 18.35
CA ILE A 129 -3.04 6.96 16.97
C ILE A 129 -2.82 8.47 16.81
N SER A 130 -3.75 9.31 17.27
CA SER A 130 -3.64 10.77 17.17
C SER A 130 -2.45 11.31 17.97
N GLU A 131 -2.23 10.81 19.20
CA GLU A 131 -1.08 11.18 20.03
C GLU A 131 0.26 10.82 19.36
N LEU A 132 0.38 9.62 18.81
CA LEU A 132 1.58 9.17 18.11
C LEU A 132 1.80 9.88 16.76
N ALA A 133 0.72 10.24 16.07
CA ALA A 133 0.77 10.99 14.82
C ALA A 133 1.14 12.46 15.05
N GLY A 134 0.81 13.00 16.23
CA GLY A 134 1.18 14.35 16.65
C GLY A 134 0.24 15.45 16.17
N SER A 135 0.65 16.70 16.41
CA SER A 135 -0.17 17.88 16.13
C SER A 135 -0.59 17.97 14.66
N GLY A 136 -1.87 18.27 14.44
CA GLY A 136 -2.48 18.35 13.11
C GLY A 136 -3.04 17.02 12.58
N PHE A 137 -3.01 15.95 13.41
CA PHE A 137 -3.57 14.64 13.10
C PHE A 137 -4.56 14.22 14.20
N ASP A 138 -5.59 15.06 14.39
CA ASP A 138 -6.42 15.09 15.59
C ASP A 138 -7.48 13.98 15.62
N GLN A 139 -7.95 13.53 14.47
CA GLN A 139 -9.07 12.63 14.31
C GLN A 139 -8.71 11.35 13.55
N THR A 140 -9.20 10.23 14.06
CA THR A 140 -8.95 8.90 13.47
C THR A 140 -10.26 8.22 13.09
N PHE A 141 -10.37 7.76 11.84
CA PHE A 141 -11.47 6.93 11.36
C PHE A 141 -10.97 5.51 11.08
N LEU A 142 -11.40 4.55 11.91
CA LEU A 142 -10.95 3.16 11.81
C LEU A 142 -11.74 2.38 10.74
N VAL A 143 -11.02 1.53 10.02
CA VAL A 143 -11.52 0.64 8.95
C VAL A 143 -10.84 -0.72 9.04
N SER A 144 -11.16 -1.66 8.13
CA SER A 144 -10.64 -3.03 8.20
C SER A 144 -9.35 -3.27 7.43
N GLY A 145 -8.81 -2.26 6.74
CA GLY A 145 -7.56 -2.45 5.99
C GLY A 145 -7.14 -1.25 5.14
N GLY A 146 -5.98 -1.37 4.47
CA GLY A 146 -5.37 -0.26 3.74
C GLY A 146 -6.22 0.27 2.59
N SER A 147 -6.82 -0.60 1.78
CA SER A 147 -7.69 -0.15 0.68
C SER A 147 -8.90 0.63 1.17
N GLU A 148 -9.52 0.21 2.29
CA GLU A 148 -10.62 0.93 2.93
C GLU A 148 -10.15 2.26 3.55
N ALA A 149 -8.93 2.30 4.09
CA ALA A 149 -8.34 3.55 4.59
C ALA A 149 -8.15 4.58 3.47
N ILE A 150 -7.68 4.14 2.31
CA ILE A 150 -7.58 4.98 1.12
C ILE A 150 -8.97 5.44 0.66
N GLU A 151 -9.96 4.54 0.55
CA GLU A 151 -11.34 4.91 0.19
C GLU A 151 -11.92 5.98 1.14
N ALA A 152 -11.73 5.81 2.46
CA ALA A 152 -12.16 6.79 3.45
C ALA A 152 -11.48 8.14 3.24
N THR A 153 -10.16 8.13 2.99
CA THR A 153 -9.35 9.34 2.77
C THR A 153 -9.80 10.11 1.51
N LEU A 154 -10.00 9.40 0.39
CA LEU A 154 -10.47 10.01 -0.86
C LEU A 154 -11.89 10.60 -0.71
N LYS A 155 -12.78 9.90 -0.01
CA LYS A 155 -14.15 10.34 0.23
C LYS A 155 -14.22 11.51 1.19
N LEU A 156 -13.41 11.53 2.26
CA LEU A 156 -13.32 12.67 3.16
C LEU A 156 -12.84 13.92 2.43
N ALA A 157 -11.75 13.81 1.65
CA ALA A 157 -11.24 14.89 0.82
C ALA A 157 -12.33 15.44 -0.12
N ARG A 158 -13.08 14.54 -0.79
CA ARG A 158 -14.15 14.93 -1.70
C ARG A 158 -15.30 15.61 -0.99
N GLN A 159 -15.80 15.07 0.12
CA GLN A 159 -16.88 15.68 0.88
C GLN A 159 -16.46 17.04 1.44
N TYR A 160 -15.24 17.17 1.97
CA TYR A 160 -14.68 18.44 2.42
C TYR A 160 -14.70 19.49 1.31
N ALA A 161 -14.25 19.15 0.09
CA ALA A 161 -14.29 20.08 -1.03
C ALA A 161 -15.73 20.55 -1.38
N VAL A 162 -16.71 19.64 -1.32
CA VAL A 162 -18.12 19.99 -1.57
C VAL A 162 -18.66 20.94 -0.52
N VAL A 163 -18.49 20.60 0.76
CA VAL A 163 -19.05 21.41 1.87
C VAL A 163 -18.34 22.76 2.05
N THR A 164 -17.12 22.90 1.52
CA THR A 164 -16.39 24.18 1.49
C THR A 164 -16.58 24.97 0.20
N GLY A 165 -17.59 24.61 -0.62
CA GLY A 165 -17.97 25.39 -1.82
C GLY A 165 -17.08 25.13 -3.04
N GLN A 166 -16.33 24.02 -3.08
CA GLN A 166 -15.43 23.65 -4.17
C GLN A 166 -15.89 22.38 -4.91
N PRO A 167 -17.16 22.28 -5.40
CA PRO A 167 -17.73 21.05 -5.94
C PRO A 167 -17.08 20.59 -7.25
N LYS A 168 -16.34 21.42 -7.95
CA LYS A 168 -15.60 21.03 -9.15
C LYS A 168 -14.40 20.14 -8.85
N ARG A 169 -13.75 20.28 -7.68
CA ARG A 169 -12.57 19.49 -7.29
C ARG A 169 -12.90 18.01 -7.15
N SER A 170 -12.47 17.21 -8.11
CA SER A 170 -12.76 15.76 -8.15
C SER A 170 -11.62 14.89 -8.71
N LYS A 171 -10.57 15.50 -9.27
CA LYS A 171 -9.42 14.78 -9.82
C LYS A 171 -8.38 14.57 -8.74
N ILE A 172 -7.85 13.37 -8.64
CA ILE A 172 -6.84 13.00 -7.65
C ILE A 172 -5.60 12.53 -8.41
N PHE A 173 -4.51 13.26 -8.27
CA PHE A 173 -3.24 12.86 -8.84
C PHE A 173 -2.56 11.80 -8.00
N ALA A 174 -1.87 10.87 -8.64
CA ALA A 174 -1.03 9.87 -7.99
C ALA A 174 0.25 9.62 -8.81
N ARG A 175 1.18 8.86 -8.25
CA ARG A 175 2.43 8.52 -8.96
C ARG A 175 2.29 7.24 -9.78
N ILE A 176 3.08 7.15 -10.85
CA ILE A 176 3.31 5.93 -11.61
C ILE A 176 4.83 5.66 -11.69
N PRO A 177 5.33 4.48 -11.21
CA PRO A 177 4.59 3.46 -10.46
C PRO A 177 4.15 3.94 -9.08
N GLY A 178 3.09 3.33 -8.55
CA GLY A 178 2.56 3.56 -7.21
C GLY A 178 1.50 2.50 -6.86
N TYR A 179 1.21 2.28 -5.57
CA TYR A 179 0.20 1.33 -5.15
C TYR A 179 -0.56 1.84 -3.93
N HIS A 180 -1.88 1.92 -4.05
CA HIS A 180 -2.75 2.45 -3.00
C HIS A 180 -3.89 1.50 -2.59
N GLY A 181 -4.03 0.36 -3.23
CA GLY A 181 -5.02 -0.64 -2.84
C GLY A 181 -5.71 -1.33 -4.01
N SER A 182 -6.74 -2.13 -3.69
CA SER A 182 -7.43 -3.02 -4.65
C SER A 182 -8.93 -2.80 -4.74
N THR A 183 -9.54 -1.95 -3.91
CA THR A 183 -10.92 -1.46 -4.14
C THR A 183 -10.92 -0.54 -5.36
N LEU A 184 -12.06 -0.35 -6.04
CA LEU A 184 -12.10 0.41 -7.29
C LEU A 184 -11.58 1.85 -7.14
N GLY A 185 -11.90 2.55 -6.03
CA GLY A 185 -11.38 3.89 -5.78
C GLY A 185 -9.88 3.90 -5.48
N ALA A 186 -9.37 2.97 -4.66
CA ALA A 186 -7.95 2.84 -4.37
C ALA A 186 -7.15 2.37 -5.61
N ALA A 187 -7.74 1.50 -6.43
CA ALA A 187 -7.17 1.07 -7.71
C ALA A 187 -7.11 2.23 -8.72
N ALA A 188 -8.11 3.10 -8.74
CA ALA A 188 -8.15 4.27 -9.62
C ALA A 188 -6.98 5.24 -9.41
N VAL A 189 -6.46 5.34 -8.18
CA VAL A 189 -5.26 6.13 -7.83
C VAL A 189 -3.97 5.31 -7.82
N THR A 190 -4.03 4.00 -7.97
CA THR A 190 -2.85 3.11 -8.12
C THR A 190 -2.21 3.32 -9.49
N GLY A 191 -0.90 3.48 -9.54
CA GLY A 191 -0.12 3.61 -10.79
C GLY A 191 0.44 2.26 -11.25
N ASP A 192 -0.42 1.39 -11.76
CA ASP A 192 -0.05 0.05 -12.28
C ASP A 192 -0.74 -0.19 -13.63
N PRO A 193 -0.04 0.02 -14.77
CA PRO A 193 -0.62 -0.12 -16.11
C PRO A 193 -1.22 -1.50 -16.40
N ASP A 194 -0.67 -2.58 -15.82
CA ASP A 194 -1.21 -3.93 -16.02
C ASP A 194 -2.61 -4.07 -15.39
N ARG A 195 -2.84 -3.40 -14.25
CA ARG A 195 -4.16 -3.36 -13.59
C ARG A 195 -5.12 -2.44 -14.31
N ASP A 196 -4.65 -1.29 -14.78
CA ASP A 196 -5.45 -0.33 -15.54
C ASP A 196 -5.99 -0.96 -16.82
N GLN A 197 -5.20 -1.79 -17.50
CA GLN A 197 -5.64 -2.53 -18.68
C GLN A 197 -6.80 -3.50 -18.37
N ILE A 198 -6.79 -4.15 -17.21
CA ILE A 198 -7.80 -5.16 -16.85
C ILE A 198 -9.04 -4.49 -16.23
N PHE A 199 -8.85 -3.60 -15.24
CA PHE A 199 -9.92 -3.05 -14.42
C PHE A 199 -10.39 -1.66 -14.84
N GLY A 200 -9.64 -0.98 -15.73
CA GLY A 200 -9.99 0.36 -16.24
C GLY A 200 -11.44 0.49 -16.73
N PRO A 201 -12.00 -0.49 -17.46
CA PRO A 201 -13.39 -0.40 -17.92
C PRO A 201 -14.46 -0.27 -16.83
N ILE A 202 -14.14 -0.66 -15.59
CA ILE A 202 -15.09 -0.62 -14.46
C ILE A 202 -14.71 0.41 -13.39
N MET A 203 -13.67 1.23 -13.62
CA MET A 203 -13.23 2.26 -12.67
C MET A 203 -12.92 3.58 -13.36
N ARG A 204 -12.99 4.68 -12.62
CA ARG A 204 -12.53 5.99 -13.08
C ARG A 204 -11.03 6.13 -12.84
N ILE A 205 -10.20 5.86 -13.85
CA ILE A 205 -8.75 6.05 -13.76
C ILE A 205 -8.44 7.53 -13.48
N MET A 206 -7.67 7.80 -12.46
CA MET A 206 -7.23 9.13 -12.06
C MET A 206 -5.89 9.49 -12.73
N PRO A 207 -5.58 10.79 -12.94
CA PRO A 207 -4.33 11.23 -13.55
C PRO A 207 -3.09 10.77 -12.78
N LYS A 208 -1.99 10.49 -13.49
CA LYS A 208 -0.72 10.04 -12.92
C LYS A 208 0.43 10.94 -13.34
N ILE A 209 1.39 11.13 -12.43
CA ILE A 209 2.67 11.77 -12.70
C ILE A 209 3.82 10.77 -12.46
N PRO A 210 5.01 10.96 -13.04
CA PRO A 210 6.13 10.06 -12.82
C PRO A 210 6.55 10.03 -11.35
N ALA A 211 6.88 8.83 -10.84
CA ALA A 211 7.55 8.69 -9.56
C ALA A 211 9.04 9.01 -9.69
N PRO A 212 9.68 9.68 -8.71
CA PRO A 212 11.09 10.05 -8.74
C PRO A 212 12.00 8.84 -8.45
N LEU A 213 12.01 7.84 -9.35
CA LEU A 213 12.81 6.62 -9.20
C LEU A 213 14.31 6.95 -9.15
N SER A 214 14.99 6.56 -8.07
CA SER A 214 16.39 6.91 -7.82
C SER A 214 17.40 6.03 -8.55
N TYR A 215 17.04 4.81 -8.91
CA TYR A 215 17.94 3.88 -9.61
C TYR A 215 17.79 3.94 -11.14
N ARG A 216 16.56 4.05 -11.66
CA ARG A 216 16.26 4.10 -13.09
C ARG A 216 15.95 5.52 -13.54
N ILE A 217 16.97 6.38 -13.41
CA ILE A 217 16.87 7.81 -13.78
C ILE A 217 16.99 7.90 -15.31
N PRO A 218 16.12 8.65 -16.01
CA PRO A 218 16.26 8.92 -17.43
C PRO A 218 17.57 9.64 -17.78
N GLU A 219 18.06 9.43 -18.99
CA GLU A 219 19.25 10.10 -19.51
C GLU A 219 19.10 11.63 -19.41
N GLY A 220 20.18 12.32 -19.07
CA GLY A 220 20.19 13.78 -18.87
C GLY A 220 19.79 14.27 -17.48
N TYR A 221 19.39 13.37 -16.58
CA TYR A 221 19.06 13.69 -15.19
C TYR A 221 19.99 13.01 -14.19
N ASP A 222 20.18 13.66 -13.04
CA ASP A 222 20.63 13.03 -11.80
C ASP A 222 19.45 12.82 -10.85
N VAL A 223 19.71 12.28 -9.65
CA VAL A 223 18.66 11.96 -8.67
C VAL A 223 17.90 13.20 -8.20
N HIS A 224 18.55 14.35 -8.10
CA HIS A 224 17.93 15.60 -7.64
C HIS A 224 17.15 16.27 -8.76
N SER A 225 17.76 16.45 -9.92
CA SER A 225 17.12 17.07 -11.09
C SER A 225 15.93 16.23 -11.60
N TYR A 226 16.00 14.89 -11.52
CA TYR A 226 14.85 14.05 -11.86
C TYR A 226 13.71 14.15 -10.82
N ALA A 227 14.03 14.20 -9.54
CA ALA A 227 13.03 14.43 -8.50
C ALA A 227 12.35 15.80 -8.67
N ASP A 228 13.13 16.84 -8.99
CA ASP A 228 12.62 18.16 -9.29
C ASP A 228 11.72 18.18 -10.54
N HIS A 229 12.11 17.45 -11.60
CA HIS A 229 11.29 17.27 -12.78
C HIS A 229 9.94 16.60 -12.43
N CYS A 230 9.95 15.51 -11.63
CA CYS A 230 8.72 14.83 -11.20
C CYS A 230 7.80 15.74 -10.37
N ALA A 231 8.37 16.60 -9.52
CA ALA A 231 7.58 17.58 -8.77
C ALA A 231 7.02 18.69 -9.67
N ASN A 232 7.81 19.22 -10.64
CA ASN A 232 7.33 20.18 -11.62
C ASN A 232 6.22 19.61 -12.51
N GLU A 233 6.28 18.31 -12.79
CA GLU A 233 5.24 17.63 -13.57
C GLU A 233 3.89 17.63 -12.82
N LEU A 234 3.89 17.57 -11.49
CA LEU A 234 2.67 17.77 -10.70
C LEU A 234 2.05 19.15 -10.98
N GLU A 235 2.85 20.21 -10.88
CA GLU A 235 2.38 21.58 -11.14
C GLU A 235 1.86 21.74 -12.58
N ARG A 236 2.63 21.27 -13.54
CA ARG A 236 2.24 21.31 -14.96
C ARG A 236 0.91 20.63 -15.21
N GLN A 237 0.70 19.44 -14.62
CA GLN A 237 -0.54 18.69 -14.80
C GLN A 237 -1.73 19.33 -14.07
N ILE A 238 -1.52 19.96 -12.91
CA ILE A 238 -2.58 20.73 -12.23
C ILE A 238 -3.11 21.82 -13.16
N LEU A 239 -2.22 22.56 -13.82
CA LEU A 239 -2.60 23.62 -14.75
C LEU A 239 -3.29 23.09 -16.00
N VAL A 240 -2.84 21.96 -16.56
CA VAL A 240 -3.46 21.31 -17.73
C VAL A 240 -4.88 20.81 -17.42
N GLU A 241 -5.07 20.21 -16.24
CA GLU A 241 -6.37 19.66 -15.82
C GLU A 241 -7.36 20.70 -15.31
N GLY A 242 -6.88 21.92 -15.05
CA GLY A 242 -7.60 23.03 -14.44
C GLY A 242 -7.49 23.00 -12.91
N GLU A 243 -6.85 24.03 -12.35
CA GLU A 243 -6.50 24.10 -10.92
C GLU A 243 -7.71 23.99 -9.98
N ASP A 244 -8.90 24.46 -10.42
CA ASP A 244 -10.17 24.37 -9.69
C ASP A 244 -10.84 22.99 -9.75
N THR A 245 -10.29 22.06 -10.54
CA THR A 245 -10.81 20.67 -10.68
C THR A 245 -10.00 19.65 -9.91
N VAL A 246 -8.75 19.99 -9.50
CA VAL A 246 -7.84 19.07 -8.81
C VAL A 246 -8.15 19.06 -7.32
N LEU A 247 -8.46 17.90 -6.77
CA LEU A 247 -8.84 17.68 -5.37
C LEU A 247 -7.64 17.42 -4.49
N ALA A 248 -6.81 16.46 -4.89
CA ALA A 248 -5.71 15.97 -4.06
C ALA A 248 -4.55 15.40 -4.89
N PHE A 249 -3.39 15.33 -4.27
CA PHE A 249 -2.28 14.48 -4.69
C PHE A 249 -1.99 13.44 -3.63
N ILE A 250 -2.01 12.15 -4.01
CA ILE A 250 -1.71 11.03 -3.12
C ILE A 250 -0.37 10.39 -3.47
N MET A 251 0.44 10.08 -2.45
CA MET A 251 1.70 9.37 -2.62
C MET A 251 2.09 8.57 -1.38
N GLU A 252 2.86 7.50 -1.56
CA GLU A 252 3.60 6.82 -0.49
C GLU A 252 4.83 7.67 -0.14
N PRO A 253 5.00 8.24 1.08
CA PRO A 253 6.17 9.06 1.40
C PRO A 253 7.48 8.26 1.32
N VAL A 254 7.50 7.04 1.83
CA VAL A 254 8.50 6.03 1.48
C VAL A 254 7.79 4.96 0.67
N GLY A 255 8.26 4.72 -0.53
CA GLY A 255 7.58 3.81 -1.46
C GLY A 255 7.47 2.39 -0.94
N GLY A 256 6.35 1.75 -1.20
CA GLY A 256 6.12 0.35 -0.86
C GLY A 256 6.57 -0.60 -1.96
N ILE A 257 5.77 -1.66 -2.14
CA ILE A 257 6.09 -2.74 -3.07
C ILE A 257 6.10 -2.30 -4.54
N ALA A 258 5.38 -1.24 -4.90
CA ALA A 258 5.31 -0.78 -6.30
C ALA A 258 6.55 -0.04 -6.78
N THR A 259 7.32 0.55 -5.86
CA THR A 259 8.51 1.35 -6.15
C THR A 259 9.79 0.82 -5.48
N GLY A 260 9.67 -0.30 -4.74
CA GLY A 260 10.81 -0.92 -4.05
C GLY A 260 11.45 0.03 -3.03
N ALA A 261 10.73 0.39 -1.98
CA ALA A 261 11.21 1.23 -0.89
C ALA A 261 11.84 2.58 -1.33
N LEU A 262 11.29 3.18 -2.38
CA LEU A 262 11.76 4.47 -2.92
C LEU A 262 11.73 5.56 -1.85
N VAL A 263 12.85 6.25 -1.68
CA VAL A 263 12.98 7.49 -0.90
C VAL A 263 13.45 8.58 -1.85
N ALA A 264 12.65 9.63 -2.03
CA ALA A 264 13.03 10.77 -2.85
C ALA A 264 14.00 11.71 -2.09
N PRO A 265 14.77 12.58 -2.76
CA PRO A 265 15.49 13.66 -2.12
C PRO A 265 14.56 14.57 -1.30
N ASN A 266 15.06 15.13 -0.18
CA ASN A 266 14.27 15.97 0.73
C ASN A 266 13.59 17.18 0.02
N SER A 267 14.25 17.74 -0.99
CA SER A 267 13.72 18.84 -1.80
C SER A 267 12.40 18.48 -2.50
N TYR A 268 12.23 17.23 -2.91
CA TYR A 268 11.00 16.76 -3.57
C TYR A 268 9.76 16.96 -2.68
N TYR A 269 9.83 16.53 -1.41
CA TYR A 269 8.69 16.64 -0.48
C TYR A 269 8.31 18.09 -0.22
N SER A 270 9.30 18.96 0.05
CA SER A 270 9.09 20.40 0.26
C SER A 270 8.49 21.07 -0.97
N LYS A 271 8.92 20.68 -2.17
CA LYS A 271 8.42 21.24 -3.43
C LYS A 271 6.99 20.78 -3.71
N VAL A 272 6.70 19.50 -3.52
CA VAL A 272 5.33 18.95 -3.63
C VAL A 272 4.38 19.66 -2.66
N ARG A 273 4.77 19.84 -1.37
CA ARG A 273 3.94 20.56 -0.41
C ARG A 273 3.64 21.99 -0.87
N LYS A 274 4.66 22.75 -1.30
CA LYS A 274 4.50 24.11 -1.81
C LYS A 274 3.57 24.20 -3.03
N ILE A 275 3.65 23.23 -3.93
CA ILE A 275 2.74 23.15 -5.09
C ILE A 275 1.31 22.89 -4.62
N CYS A 276 1.11 21.91 -3.74
CA CYS A 276 -0.21 21.62 -3.18
C CYS A 276 -0.82 22.85 -2.48
N ASP A 277 -0.04 23.56 -1.66
CA ASP A 277 -0.47 24.78 -0.96
C ASP A 277 -0.87 25.88 -1.95
N ARG A 278 -0.05 26.12 -2.97
CA ARG A 278 -0.29 27.16 -3.98
C ARG A 278 -1.63 27.00 -4.68
N TYR A 279 -2.01 25.77 -5.01
CA TYR A 279 -3.23 25.48 -5.77
C TYR A 279 -4.40 24.97 -4.91
N GLY A 280 -4.25 24.95 -3.57
CA GLY A 280 -5.28 24.44 -2.66
C GLY A 280 -5.60 22.96 -2.90
N VAL A 281 -4.62 22.17 -3.32
CA VAL A 281 -4.70 20.73 -3.53
C VAL A 281 -4.34 20.02 -2.22
N LEU A 282 -5.17 19.08 -1.76
CA LEU A 282 -4.87 18.32 -0.54
C LEU A 282 -3.72 17.34 -0.79
N LEU A 283 -2.71 17.32 0.08
CA LEU A 283 -1.65 16.34 0.06
C LEU A 283 -2.05 15.15 0.94
N ILE A 284 -2.04 13.95 0.37
CA ILE A 284 -2.39 12.71 1.06
C ILE A 284 -1.16 11.81 1.10
N PHE A 285 -0.77 11.35 2.30
CA PHE A 285 0.25 10.32 2.43
C PHE A 285 -0.38 8.96 2.68
N ASP A 286 -0.02 8.01 1.82
CA ASP A 286 -0.29 6.60 2.03
C ASP A 286 0.84 6.00 2.88
N GLU A 287 0.57 5.84 4.15
CA GLU A 287 1.46 5.27 5.16
C GLU A 287 1.13 3.80 5.48
N VAL A 288 0.36 3.15 4.62
CA VAL A 288 -0.08 1.76 4.83
C VAL A 288 1.10 0.82 4.97
N MET A 289 2.20 1.05 4.23
CA MET A 289 3.40 0.21 4.34
C MET A 289 4.52 0.84 5.15
N CYS A 290 4.72 2.14 5.06
CA CYS A 290 5.84 2.84 5.66
C CYS A 290 5.57 3.41 7.06
N GLY A 291 4.31 3.49 7.48
CA GLY A 291 3.92 3.95 8.81
C GLY A 291 4.06 2.90 9.92
N ALA A 292 3.47 3.19 11.07
CA ALA A 292 3.46 2.34 12.26
C ALA A 292 4.85 1.83 12.67
N GLY A 293 5.83 2.75 12.74
CA GLY A 293 7.18 2.48 13.22
C GLY A 293 8.17 1.96 12.18
N ARG A 294 7.71 1.56 10.99
CA ARG A 294 8.51 0.85 9.98
C ARG A 294 9.75 1.61 9.52
N THR A 295 9.66 2.93 9.36
CA THR A 295 10.77 3.78 8.93
C THR A 295 11.57 4.39 10.07
N GLY A 296 11.21 4.06 11.32
CA GLY A 296 11.87 4.58 12.52
C GLY A 296 11.10 5.69 13.24
N THR A 297 9.96 6.10 12.72
CA THR A 297 9.00 7.04 13.32
C THR A 297 7.60 6.46 13.20
N PHE A 298 6.62 6.93 13.99
CA PHE A 298 5.26 6.43 13.90
C PHE A 298 4.66 6.65 12.51
N LEU A 299 4.73 7.87 11.99
CA LEU A 299 4.47 8.19 10.59
C LEU A 299 5.79 8.47 9.87
N ALA A 300 5.97 7.96 8.66
CA ALA A 300 7.10 8.31 7.82
C ALA A 300 7.11 9.83 7.50
N ALA A 301 5.95 10.48 7.50
CA ALA A 301 5.81 11.94 7.37
C ALA A 301 6.69 12.72 8.34
N HIS A 302 6.99 12.19 9.52
CA HIS A 302 7.84 12.86 10.53
C HIS A 302 9.28 13.08 10.08
N HIS A 303 9.75 12.37 9.05
CA HIS A 303 11.06 12.63 8.45
C HIS A 303 11.09 13.94 7.65
N TRP A 304 9.92 14.48 7.29
CA TRP A 304 9.77 15.72 6.51
C TRP A 304 8.81 16.70 7.19
N PRO A 305 9.18 17.31 8.33
CA PRO A 305 8.28 18.19 9.10
C PRO A 305 7.83 19.43 8.32
N HIS A 306 8.55 19.79 7.24
CA HIS A 306 8.18 20.91 6.35
C HIS A 306 7.26 20.50 5.18
N ALA A 307 6.85 19.23 5.15
CA ALA A 307 6.02 18.68 4.08
C ALA A 307 4.96 17.72 4.61
N LEU A 308 4.40 18.03 5.80
CA LEU A 308 3.34 17.22 6.38
C LEU A 308 2.11 17.17 5.46
N PRO A 309 1.46 16.02 5.34
CA PRO A 309 0.25 15.86 4.54
C PRO A 309 -0.97 16.45 5.24
N ASP A 310 -2.02 16.69 4.45
CA ASP A 310 -3.34 17.06 4.99
C ASP A 310 -4.12 15.86 5.53
N LEU A 311 -3.92 14.68 4.94
CA LEU A 311 -4.58 13.43 5.32
C LEU A 311 -3.57 12.27 5.24
N VAL A 312 -3.77 11.27 6.12
CA VAL A 312 -2.94 10.05 6.15
C VAL A 312 -3.82 8.82 6.13
N ALA A 313 -3.42 7.81 5.35
CA ALA A 313 -3.98 6.46 5.41
C ALA A 313 -2.95 5.49 6.00
N CYS A 314 -3.33 4.75 7.04
CA CYS A 314 -2.50 3.73 7.69
C CYS A 314 -3.19 2.37 7.76
N ALA A 315 -2.41 1.28 7.85
CA ALA A 315 -2.90 -0.08 8.11
C ALA A 315 -1.73 -1.00 8.54
N LYS A 316 -1.75 -2.26 8.14
CA LYS A 316 -0.65 -3.24 8.31
C LYS A 316 -0.03 -3.23 9.71
N GLY A 317 1.02 -2.43 9.91
CA GLY A 317 1.72 -2.30 11.19
C GLY A 317 0.84 -1.84 12.35
N LEU A 318 -0.31 -1.18 12.10
CA LEU A 318 -1.24 -0.77 13.18
C LEU A 318 -1.78 -1.96 13.98
N SER A 319 -1.96 -3.10 13.35
CA SER A 319 -2.36 -4.35 14.00
C SER A 319 -1.31 -5.44 13.90
N ALA A 320 -0.19 -5.15 13.24
CA ALA A 320 0.92 -6.08 13.02
C ALA A 320 0.48 -7.45 12.47
N GLY A 321 -0.60 -7.49 11.70
CA GLY A 321 -1.13 -8.73 11.11
C GLY A 321 -2.00 -9.58 12.04
N TYR A 322 -2.20 -9.19 13.30
CA TYR A 322 -3.03 -9.94 14.26
C TYR A 322 -4.53 -9.85 13.95
N THR A 323 -4.98 -8.78 13.30
CA THR A 323 -6.37 -8.55 12.88
C THR A 323 -6.42 -7.64 11.66
N PRO A 324 -7.47 -7.72 10.83
CA PRO A 324 -7.78 -6.69 9.86
C PRO A 324 -8.02 -5.34 10.57
N LEU A 325 -7.20 -4.32 10.21
CA LEU A 325 -7.30 -2.97 10.76
C LEU A 325 -6.64 -1.97 9.82
N GLY A 326 -7.26 -0.82 9.66
CA GLY A 326 -6.73 0.36 9.00
C GLY A 326 -7.27 1.63 9.63
N ALA A 327 -6.70 2.76 9.30
CA ALA A 327 -7.10 4.06 9.79
C ALA A 327 -6.90 5.14 8.72
N MET A 328 -7.84 6.06 8.62
CA MET A 328 -7.66 7.38 8.04
C MET A 328 -7.43 8.35 9.20
N ILE A 329 -6.43 9.21 9.08
CA ILE A 329 -6.07 10.22 10.09
C ILE A 329 -6.21 11.60 9.43
N ALA A 330 -6.89 12.53 10.13
CA ALA A 330 -7.26 13.82 9.58
C ALA A 330 -7.18 14.93 10.63
N PRO A 331 -6.92 16.20 10.23
CA PRO A 331 -6.98 17.34 11.14
C PRO A 331 -8.43 17.79 11.42
N ASN A 332 -8.64 18.36 12.60
CA ASN A 332 -9.93 18.95 12.98
C ASN A 332 -10.47 19.93 11.92
N ARG A 333 -9.61 20.78 11.32
CA ARG A 333 -10.03 21.74 10.28
C ARG A 333 -10.77 21.13 9.09
N ILE A 334 -10.52 19.86 8.77
CA ILE A 334 -11.21 19.12 7.69
C ILE A 334 -12.43 18.40 8.26
N VAL A 335 -12.28 17.72 9.40
CA VAL A 335 -13.34 16.91 10.01
C VAL A 335 -14.49 17.75 10.48
N ASP A 336 -14.22 18.89 11.17
CA ASP A 336 -15.26 19.78 11.70
C ASP A 336 -16.18 20.31 10.60
N LYS A 337 -15.63 20.69 9.44
CA LYS A 337 -16.44 21.14 8.28
C LYS A 337 -17.39 20.06 7.76
N VAL A 338 -16.94 18.82 7.77
CA VAL A 338 -17.76 17.68 7.35
C VAL A 338 -18.81 17.34 8.40
N VAL A 339 -18.45 17.40 9.68
CA VAL A 339 -19.38 17.17 10.81
C VAL A 339 -20.46 18.24 10.85
N GLU A 340 -20.11 19.53 10.72
CA GLU A 340 -21.04 20.67 10.65
C GLU A 340 -22.05 20.52 9.49
N SER A 341 -21.69 19.85 8.42
CA SER A 341 -22.57 19.61 7.26
C SER A 341 -23.51 18.41 7.38
N GLY A 342 -23.52 17.73 8.54
CA GLY A 342 -24.39 16.58 8.80
C GLY A 342 -23.64 15.24 8.92
N GLY A 343 -22.32 15.26 8.98
CA GLY A 343 -21.47 14.09 9.22
C GLY A 343 -20.84 13.49 7.97
N PHE A 344 -19.94 12.55 8.18
CA PHE A 344 -19.20 11.86 7.11
C PHE A 344 -20.06 10.79 6.44
N LEU A 345 -20.33 10.95 5.15
CA LEU A 345 -21.16 10.04 4.34
C LEU A 345 -20.38 8.77 3.93
N HIS A 346 -19.78 8.12 4.91
CA HIS A 346 -19.00 6.91 4.69
C HIS A 346 -18.97 6.05 5.96
N GLY A 347 -18.94 4.71 5.76
CA GLY A 347 -18.83 3.75 6.85
C GLY A 347 -18.78 2.33 6.33
N HIS A 348 -18.30 1.44 7.18
CA HIS A 348 -18.29 0.00 7.00
C HIS A 348 -18.83 -0.66 8.26
N THR A 349 -19.46 -1.83 8.15
CA THR A 349 -20.01 -2.58 9.29
C THR A 349 -18.95 -2.80 10.38
N TYR A 350 -17.71 -3.09 10.00
CA TYR A 350 -16.63 -3.38 10.93
C TYR A 350 -15.73 -2.17 11.27
N SER A 351 -16.11 -0.95 10.87
CA SER A 351 -15.39 0.27 11.29
C SER A 351 -15.37 0.37 12.82
N GLY A 352 -14.18 0.53 13.40
CA GLY A 352 -14.02 0.63 14.85
C GLY A 352 -14.46 -0.64 15.59
N ASN A 353 -14.28 -1.83 14.99
CA ASN A 353 -14.58 -3.10 15.65
C ASN A 353 -13.84 -3.19 16.99
N PRO A 354 -14.54 -3.45 18.13
CA PRO A 354 -13.94 -3.45 19.46
C PRO A 354 -12.81 -4.46 19.64
N LEU A 355 -12.93 -5.65 19.07
CA LEU A 355 -11.90 -6.68 19.15
C LEU A 355 -10.64 -6.23 18.39
N SER A 356 -10.80 -5.74 17.14
CA SER A 356 -9.68 -5.22 16.36
C SER A 356 -9.04 -4.00 17.01
N SER A 357 -9.85 -3.15 17.66
CA SER A 357 -9.35 -1.98 18.36
C SER A 357 -8.52 -2.35 19.59
N ALA A 358 -8.96 -3.31 20.40
CA ALA A 358 -8.21 -3.80 21.57
C ALA A 358 -6.86 -4.42 21.14
N ILE A 359 -6.84 -5.16 20.03
CA ILE A 359 -5.61 -5.68 19.42
C ILE A 359 -4.70 -4.53 18.97
N GLY A 360 -5.25 -3.52 18.29
CA GLY A 360 -4.50 -2.34 17.87
C GLY A 360 -3.86 -1.58 19.05
N VAL A 361 -4.61 -1.39 20.15
CA VAL A 361 -4.07 -0.82 21.40
C VAL A 361 -2.89 -1.61 21.92
N ALA A 362 -3.01 -2.95 21.99
CA ALA A 362 -1.93 -3.81 22.47
C ALA A 362 -0.70 -3.74 21.55
N VAL A 363 -0.89 -3.75 20.22
CA VAL A 363 0.19 -3.65 19.23
C VAL A 363 0.93 -2.31 19.34
N LEU A 364 0.20 -1.19 19.43
CA LEU A 364 0.82 0.13 19.57
C LEU A 364 1.51 0.29 20.94
N SER A 365 0.95 -0.32 21.99
CA SER A 365 1.62 -0.36 23.30
C SER A 365 2.97 -1.11 23.22
N GLU A 366 3.02 -2.26 22.54
CA GLU A 366 4.28 -2.98 22.32
C GLU A 366 5.27 -2.16 21.47
N LEU A 367 4.79 -1.49 20.44
CA LEU A 367 5.61 -0.61 19.60
C LEU A 367 6.32 0.48 20.41
N VAL A 368 5.59 1.09 21.36
CA VAL A 368 6.12 2.16 22.24
C VAL A 368 6.96 1.58 23.37
N ASN A 369 6.43 0.60 24.12
CA ASN A 369 7.08 0.09 25.34
C ASN A 369 8.41 -0.64 25.08
N GLN A 370 8.60 -1.16 23.87
CA GLN A 370 9.85 -1.84 23.48
C GLN A 370 10.75 -0.97 22.59
N ASP A 371 10.50 0.33 22.47
CA ASP A 371 11.26 1.28 21.64
C ASP A 371 11.49 0.78 20.21
N LEU A 372 10.47 0.12 19.60
CA LEU A 372 10.63 -0.55 18.32
C LEU A 372 10.85 0.42 17.15
N MET A 373 10.41 1.66 17.27
CA MET A 373 10.71 2.71 16.29
C MET A 373 12.23 3.03 16.28
N GLU A 374 12.81 3.21 17.44
CA GLU A 374 14.26 3.43 17.58
C GLU A 374 15.05 2.18 17.13
N ASN A 375 14.57 0.97 17.48
CA ASN A 375 15.18 -0.26 16.99
C ASN A 375 15.16 -0.32 15.46
N ALA A 376 14.04 0.10 14.81
CA ALA A 376 13.96 0.15 13.36
C ALA A 376 14.98 1.11 12.73
N GLN A 377 15.26 2.25 13.35
CA GLN A 377 16.33 3.15 12.91
C GLN A 377 17.71 2.48 13.02
N ARG A 378 18.05 1.99 14.21
CA ARG A 378 19.38 1.39 14.48
C ARG A 378 19.62 0.15 13.62
N ARG A 379 18.70 -0.80 13.63
CA ARG A 379 18.83 -2.06 12.87
C ARG A 379 18.70 -1.84 11.35
N GLY A 380 17.94 -0.83 10.94
CA GLY A 380 17.85 -0.45 9.53
C GLY A 380 19.16 0.04 8.94
N VAL A 381 19.97 0.78 9.70
CA VAL A 381 21.32 1.19 9.27
C VAL A 381 22.22 -0.04 9.10
N ILE A 382 22.25 -0.94 10.09
CA ILE A 382 23.08 -2.16 10.06
C ILE A 382 22.66 -3.05 8.86
N LEU A 383 21.37 -3.32 8.73
CA LEU A 383 20.85 -4.16 7.63
C LEU A 383 21.25 -3.57 6.28
N ARG A 384 21.04 -2.25 6.07
CA ARG A 384 21.35 -1.60 4.80
C ARG A 384 22.83 -1.61 4.48
N GLN A 385 23.72 -1.42 5.48
CA GLN A 385 25.17 -1.56 5.29
C GLN A 385 25.54 -2.96 4.81
N ARG A 386 24.98 -4.01 5.42
CA ARG A 386 25.24 -5.40 5.06
C ARG A 386 24.65 -5.76 3.68
N LEU A 387 23.46 -5.25 3.36
CA LEU A 387 22.87 -5.41 2.01
C LEU A 387 23.73 -4.75 0.93
N ASN A 388 24.30 -3.56 1.18
CA ASN A 388 25.23 -2.91 0.26
C ASN A 388 26.52 -3.72 0.10
N ALA A 389 27.09 -4.24 1.18
CA ALA A 389 28.26 -5.12 1.10
C ALA A 389 27.99 -6.41 0.28
N LEU A 390 26.75 -6.94 0.34
CA LEU A 390 26.34 -8.05 -0.52
C LEU A 390 26.20 -7.58 -1.99
N LYS A 391 25.56 -6.41 -2.22
CA LYS A 391 25.43 -5.81 -3.57
C LYS A 391 26.80 -5.65 -4.25
N ASP A 392 27.81 -5.20 -3.52
CA ASP A 392 29.15 -4.94 -4.10
C ASP A 392 29.83 -6.22 -4.58
N ARG A 393 29.49 -7.37 -3.98
CA ARG A 393 30.01 -8.70 -4.36
C ARG A 393 29.14 -9.46 -5.34
N SER A 394 27.86 -9.11 -5.43
CA SER A 394 26.88 -9.77 -6.31
C SER A 394 27.00 -9.25 -7.75
N THR A 395 26.77 -10.11 -8.71
CA THR A 395 26.69 -9.75 -10.14
C THR A 395 25.27 -9.30 -10.54
N THR A 396 24.26 -9.65 -9.74
CA THR A 396 22.84 -9.46 -10.09
C THR A 396 22.09 -8.53 -9.16
N ILE A 397 22.69 -8.05 -8.08
CA ILE A 397 22.09 -7.02 -7.22
C ILE A 397 22.50 -5.64 -7.73
N GLY A 398 21.55 -4.91 -8.33
CA GLY A 398 21.77 -3.59 -8.92
C GLY A 398 21.71 -2.45 -7.92
N ASP A 399 20.74 -2.47 -6.99
CA ASP A 399 20.52 -1.39 -6.02
C ASP A 399 20.00 -1.89 -4.68
N VAL A 400 20.30 -1.13 -3.63
CA VAL A 400 19.74 -1.27 -2.27
C VAL A 400 19.29 0.09 -1.79
N ARG A 401 18.00 0.23 -1.51
CA ARG A 401 17.41 1.49 -1.07
C ARG A 401 16.36 1.28 0.02
N GLY A 402 16.02 2.36 0.74
CA GLY A 402 14.99 2.32 1.78
C GLY A 402 15.29 3.21 2.97
N MET A 403 14.44 3.09 4.01
CA MET A 403 14.52 3.85 5.25
C MET A 403 14.10 2.97 6.44
N GLY A 404 14.83 3.05 7.55
CA GLY A 404 14.59 2.18 8.70
C GLY A 404 14.67 0.70 8.31
N LEU A 405 13.71 -0.09 8.74
CA LEU A 405 13.54 -1.50 8.35
C LEU A 405 12.58 -1.69 7.17
N LEU A 406 12.44 -0.71 6.30
CA LEU A 406 11.79 -0.81 5.00
C LEU A 406 12.86 -0.67 3.92
N ASN A 407 13.43 -1.77 3.45
CA ASN A 407 14.44 -1.78 2.41
C ASN A 407 13.98 -2.64 1.22
N ALA A 408 14.52 -2.35 0.04
CA ALA A 408 14.36 -3.17 -1.14
C ALA A 408 15.73 -3.44 -1.76
N VAL A 409 15.85 -4.62 -2.37
CA VAL A 409 17.03 -5.06 -3.11
C VAL A 409 16.58 -5.31 -4.55
N GLU A 410 17.09 -4.50 -5.49
CA GLU A 410 16.75 -4.60 -6.90
C GLU A 410 17.62 -5.62 -7.60
N ILE A 411 16.97 -6.51 -8.38
CA ILE A 411 17.63 -7.57 -9.15
C ILE A 411 17.73 -7.13 -10.60
N VAL A 412 18.92 -7.28 -11.17
CA VAL A 412 19.22 -6.95 -12.57
C VAL A 412 20.00 -8.09 -13.24
N GLU A 413 19.84 -8.23 -14.54
CA GLU A 413 20.64 -9.12 -15.37
C GLU A 413 22.04 -8.55 -15.57
N ASP A 414 22.13 -7.24 -15.79
CA ASP A 414 23.37 -6.51 -15.97
C ASP A 414 23.39 -5.22 -15.17
N LYS A 415 24.41 -5.03 -14.34
CA LYS A 415 24.54 -3.87 -13.45
C LYS A 415 24.91 -2.58 -14.18
N ALA A 416 25.68 -2.67 -15.26
CA ALA A 416 26.16 -1.51 -15.98
C ALA A 416 25.03 -0.84 -16.78
N THR A 417 24.22 -1.64 -17.46
CA THR A 417 23.08 -1.19 -18.25
C THR A 417 21.80 -1.11 -17.43
N LYS A 418 21.78 -1.67 -16.21
CA LYS A 418 20.59 -1.83 -15.36
C LYS A 418 19.50 -2.68 -16.03
N ALA A 419 19.86 -3.52 -16.99
CA ALA A 419 18.92 -4.41 -17.67
C ALA A 419 18.27 -5.38 -16.68
N ILE A 420 16.96 -5.58 -16.85
CA ILE A 420 16.21 -6.58 -16.07
C ILE A 420 16.25 -7.92 -16.78
N PHE A 421 16.12 -8.99 -16.02
CA PHE A 421 16.00 -10.33 -16.59
C PHE A 421 14.77 -10.44 -17.53
N PRO A 422 14.84 -11.28 -18.59
CA PRO A 422 13.69 -11.61 -19.41
C PRO A 422 12.50 -12.09 -18.55
N ALA A 423 11.27 -11.80 -18.97
CA ALA A 423 10.07 -12.15 -18.21
C ALA A 423 9.94 -13.64 -17.92
N SER A 424 10.47 -14.50 -18.81
CA SER A 424 10.49 -15.96 -18.64
C SER A 424 11.32 -16.44 -17.45
N ARG A 425 12.32 -15.65 -17.01
CA ARG A 425 13.18 -15.99 -15.86
C ARG A 425 12.50 -15.72 -14.52
N GLN A 426 11.52 -14.79 -14.45
CA GLN A 426 10.83 -14.40 -13.22
C GLN A 426 11.80 -14.22 -12.04
N ALA A 427 12.89 -13.48 -12.24
CA ALA A 427 14.08 -13.50 -11.39
C ALA A 427 13.80 -13.24 -9.92
N SER A 428 12.99 -12.24 -9.57
CA SER A 428 12.63 -11.95 -8.17
C SER A 428 11.82 -13.08 -7.52
N TYR A 429 10.94 -13.73 -8.27
CA TYR A 429 10.17 -14.88 -7.76
C TYR A 429 11.08 -16.10 -7.61
N ARG A 430 12.00 -16.33 -8.56
CA ARG A 430 12.98 -17.42 -8.45
C ARG A 430 13.90 -17.24 -7.25
N ALA A 431 14.41 -16.03 -7.03
CA ALA A 431 15.19 -15.71 -5.83
C ALA A 431 14.40 -15.98 -4.54
N SER A 432 13.09 -15.64 -4.54
CA SER A 432 12.23 -15.91 -3.38
C SER A 432 11.95 -17.41 -3.16
N GLU A 433 11.89 -18.21 -4.21
CA GLU A 433 11.79 -19.66 -4.10
C GLU A 433 13.04 -20.27 -3.47
N ILE A 434 14.22 -19.88 -3.97
CA ILE A 434 15.51 -20.33 -3.40
C ILE A 434 15.61 -19.90 -1.93
N ALA A 435 15.31 -18.64 -1.62
CA ALA A 435 15.30 -18.15 -0.24
C ALA A 435 14.38 -18.99 0.67
N ARG A 436 13.16 -19.27 0.21
CA ARG A 436 12.20 -20.10 0.95
C ARG A 436 12.72 -21.53 1.15
N ASP A 437 13.37 -22.10 0.15
CA ASP A 437 13.97 -23.43 0.25
C ASP A 437 15.12 -23.46 1.27
N LEU A 438 15.82 -22.35 1.47
CA LEU A 438 16.82 -22.16 2.51
C LEU A 438 16.24 -21.77 3.89
N GLY A 439 14.93 -21.50 3.99
CA GLY A 439 14.29 -21.09 5.24
C GLY A 439 14.25 -19.57 5.45
N LEU A 440 14.25 -18.77 4.39
CA LEU A 440 14.08 -17.32 4.43
C LEU A 440 12.86 -16.90 3.61
N HIS A 441 11.92 -16.17 4.22
CA HIS A 441 10.83 -15.52 3.49
C HIS A 441 11.21 -14.10 3.07
N ILE A 442 11.12 -13.81 1.77
CA ILE A 442 11.25 -12.47 1.18
C ILE A 442 10.08 -12.17 0.25
N TYR A 443 9.59 -10.93 0.29
CA TYR A 443 8.41 -10.50 -0.48
C TYR A 443 8.81 -9.81 -1.78
N SER A 444 8.55 -10.45 -2.91
CA SER A 444 9.06 -10.05 -4.23
C SER A 444 8.03 -9.37 -5.11
N ARG A 445 8.52 -8.56 -6.04
CA ARG A 445 7.73 -7.88 -7.06
C ARG A 445 8.51 -7.72 -8.36
N ARG A 446 7.84 -7.99 -9.48
CA ARG A 446 8.20 -7.51 -10.81
C ARG A 446 7.19 -6.41 -11.18
N ALA A 447 7.62 -5.15 -11.17
CA ALA A 447 6.71 -4.01 -11.27
C ALA A 447 6.30 -3.75 -12.72
N ALA A 448 4.99 -3.68 -13.00
CA ALA A 448 4.42 -3.48 -14.33
C ALA A 448 5.12 -4.35 -15.39
N SER A 449 5.08 -5.66 -15.18
CA SER A 449 5.74 -6.65 -16.06
C SER A 449 7.24 -6.40 -16.29
N GLY A 450 7.90 -5.69 -15.35
CA GLY A 450 9.33 -5.35 -15.38
C GLY A 450 9.63 -3.93 -15.86
N LYS A 451 8.68 -3.19 -16.42
CA LYS A 451 8.89 -1.82 -16.91
C LYS A 451 9.60 -0.91 -15.91
N PHE A 452 9.31 -1.06 -14.63
CA PHE A 452 9.86 -0.22 -13.56
C PHE A 452 10.95 -0.91 -12.72
N GLY A 453 11.26 -2.18 -13.02
CA GLY A 453 12.26 -2.95 -12.30
C GLY A 453 11.70 -4.20 -11.63
N GLU A 454 12.56 -4.88 -10.90
CA GLU A 454 12.30 -6.16 -10.23
C GLU A 454 13.08 -6.25 -8.93
N TRP A 455 12.42 -6.48 -7.80
CA TRP A 455 13.03 -6.46 -6.48
C TRP A 455 12.32 -7.37 -5.48
N PHE A 456 12.94 -7.54 -4.33
CA PHE A 456 12.29 -8.04 -3.12
C PHE A 456 12.46 -7.04 -1.98
N MET A 457 11.54 -7.14 -1.00
CA MET A 457 11.58 -6.34 0.21
C MET A 457 12.40 -7.07 1.28
N ALA A 458 13.38 -6.37 1.84
CA ALA A 458 14.10 -6.74 3.06
C ALA A 458 13.54 -5.87 4.21
N ALA A 459 12.46 -6.34 4.80
CA ALA A 459 11.66 -5.60 5.77
C ALA A 459 11.23 -6.49 6.96
N PRO A 460 12.18 -7.05 7.71
CA PRO A 460 11.90 -7.97 8.82
C PRO A 460 11.08 -7.28 9.91
N PRO A 461 10.47 -8.03 10.86
CA PRO A 461 9.82 -7.45 12.02
C PRO A 461 10.72 -6.49 12.80
N LEU A 462 10.15 -5.42 13.38
CA LEU A 462 10.90 -4.36 14.07
C LEU A 462 11.62 -4.85 15.34
N ILE A 463 11.22 -6.02 15.84
CA ILE A 463 11.86 -6.69 16.98
C ILE A 463 13.19 -7.37 16.63
N ILE A 464 13.59 -7.38 15.36
CA ILE A 464 14.79 -8.07 14.90
C ILE A 464 16.03 -7.64 15.66
N THR A 465 16.83 -8.61 16.08
CA THR A 465 18.13 -8.43 16.76
C THR A 465 19.29 -8.47 15.77
N GLU A 466 20.48 -8.10 16.21
CA GLU A 466 21.65 -8.13 15.33
C GLU A 466 22.08 -9.56 14.94
N PRO A 467 22.09 -10.56 15.86
CA PRO A 467 22.33 -11.95 15.46
C PRO A 467 21.30 -12.48 14.45
N GLU A 468 20.04 -12.02 14.52
CA GLU A 468 19.03 -12.39 13.55
C GLU A 468 19.22 -11.69 12.19
N ILE A 469 19.80 -10.48 12.18
CA ILE A 469 20.27 -9.84 10.93
C ILE A 469 21.44 -10.64 10.34
N ASP A 470 22.35 -11.17 11.16
CA ASP A 470 23.43 -12.03 10.68
C ASP A 470 22.89 -13.28 9.99
N LEU A 471 21.93 -13.96 10.62
CA LEU A 471 21.25 -15.13 10.03
C LEU A 471 20.51 -14.77 8.74
N PHE A 472 19.78 -13.63 8.72
CA PHE A 472 19.13 -13.13 7.51
C PHE A 472 20.15 -12.96 6.36
N MET A 473 21.29 -12.34 6.64
CA MET A 473 22.33 -12.09 5.64
C MET A 473 23.05 -13.36 5.19
N GLU A 474 23.24 -14.35 6.08
CA GLU A 474 23.76 -15.67 5.71
C GLU A 474 22.85 -16.36 4.68
N LEU A 475 21.55 -16.48 5.02
CA LEU A 475 20.55 -17.10 4.13
C LEU A 475 20.40 -16.34 2.81
N LEU A 476 20.44 -15.01 2.86
CA LEU A 476 20.33 -14.19 1.66
C LEU A 476 21.58 -14.31 0.77
N THR A 477 22.75 -14.35 1.36
CA THR A 477 24.02 -14.55 0.63
C THR A 477 24.01 -15.88 -0.10
N GLU A 478 23.59 -16.95 0.56
CA GLU A 478 23.47 -18.28 -0.06
C GLU A 478 22.38 -18.30 -1.13
N THR A 479 21.29 -17.59 -0.93
CA THR A 479 20.24 -17.40 -1.96
C THR A 479 20.82 -16.85 -3.25
N PHE A 480 21.60 -15.77 -3.15
CA PHE A 480 22.20 -15.14 -4.34
C PHE A 480 23.34 -15.96 -4.94
N ARG A 481 24.11 -16.69 -4.13
CA ARG A 481 25.13 -17.61 -4.64
C ARG A 481 24.48 -18.69 -5.55
N ILE A 482 23.36 -19.27 -5.10
CA ILE A 482 22.63 -20.27 -5.91
C ILE A 482 21.99 -19.59 -7.12
N PHE A 483 21.27 -18.48 -6.93
CA PHE A 483 20.59 -17.76 -8.00
C PHE A 483 21.56 -17.35 -9.13
N GLU A 484 22.72 -16.83 -8.79
CA GLU A 484 23.74 -16.42 -9.76
C GLU A 484 24.40 -17.62 -10.47
N SER A 485 24.52 -18.76 -9.78
CA SER A 485 25.04 -19.99 -10.43
C SER A 485 24.07 -20.56 -11.47
N GLU A 486 22.75 -20.36 -11.30
CA GLU A 486 21.73 -20.76 -12.29
C GLU A 486 21.66 -19.81 -13.50
N ASN A 487 22.31 -18.65 -13.42
CA ASN A 487 22.25 -17.59 -14.43
C ASN A 487 23.61 -17.35 -15.13
N ARG A 488 24.59 -18.19 -14.85
CA ARG A 488 25.88 -18.28 -15.61
C ARG A 488 25.71 -19.26 -16.76
#